data_802a3c64c5c9eb6c2384f7a3e16a5d87
#
_entry.id   802a3c64c5c9eb6c2384f7a3e16a5d87
#
_cell.length_a   1.000
_cell.length_b   1.000
_cell.length_c   1.000
_cell.angle_alpha   90.00
_cell.angle_beta   90.00
_cell.angle_gamma   90.00
#
_symmetry.space_group_name_H-M   'P 1'
#
loop_
_entity.id
_entity.type
_entity.pdbx_description
1 polymer ?
#
loop_
_entity_poly.entity_id
_entity_poly.type
_entity_poly.pdbx_seq_one_letter_code
_entity_poly.pdbx_strand_id
1 'polypeptide(L)'
;VGCPVGCIFCESGRNGFVRNLTSSEIVQQIILLRRKVNRIVFMGMGEPLFNYDNLIKAIHILRDRYGLNFPTDGITISTVGPVDQLKKLREEHLKIQLTISLHAATQSARNRIIPHMRIYAIEDVVKQALSYSERHNRKIVFAYLLLPGINDRPSDVRQLAKWFRGKKVMINVLQYNPTSNSRIKAPQKREIVAFKHQLEQAGLEVTMRVSHGREINAACGQVAKT
;
A
#
# COMPACT_ATOMS: atom_id res chain seq x y z
N VAL A 1 -2.29 -16.56 -1.37
CA VAL A 1 -1.73 -17.09 -0.12
C VAL A 1 -0.23 -16.89 -0.14
N GLY A 2 0.32 -16.25 0.92
CA GLY A 2 1.70 -15.79 0.94
C GLY A 2 1.92 -14.52 0.13
N CYS A 3 3.19 -14.08 0.03
CA CYS A 3 3.54 -12.85 -0.70
C CYS A 3 4.90 -13.01 -1.38
N PRO A 4 5.02 -12.75 -2.69
CA PRO A 4 6.30 -12.86 -3.41
C PRO A 4 7.20 -11.63 -3.23
N VAL A 5 6.73 -10.56 -2.58
CA VAL A 5 7.41 -9.25 -2.55
C VAL A 5 8.59 -9.20 -1.58
N GLY A 6 8.53 -9.94 -0.46
CA GLY A 6 9.63 -10.08 0.49
C GLY A 6 10.01 -8.78 1.22
N CYS A 7 9.05 -7.89 1.51
CA CYS A 7 9.32 -6.67 2.27
C CYS A 7 9.94 -7.00 3.63
N ILE A 8 11.05 -6.33 3.98
CA ILE A 8 11.82 -6.60 5.21
C ILE A 8 11.05 -6.32 6.51
N PHE A 9 9.95 -5.59 6.42
CA PHE A 9 9.10 -5.18 7.54
C PHE A 9 7.80 -6.00 7.67
N CYS A 10 7.59 -7.03 6.83
CA CYS A 10 6.30 -7.73 6.72
C CYS A 10 6.45 -9.24 6.86
N GLU A 11 5.75 -9.82 7.84
CA GLU A 11 5.75 -11.27 8.08
C GLU A 11 5.07 -12.06 6.96
N SER A 12 4.10 -11.47 6.26
CA SER A 12 3.33 -12.18 5.20
C SER A 12 4.21 -12.70 4.05
N GLY A 13 5.37 -12.09 3.81
CA GLY A 13 6.33 -12.51 2.77
C GLY A 13 7.37 -13.51 3.23
N ARG A 14 7.48 -13.81 4.53
CA ARG A 14 8.57 -14.66 5.07
C ARG A 14 8.47 -16.11 4.59
N ASN A 15 7.27 -16.64 4.51
CA ASN A 15 7.03 -18.00 4.04
C ASN A 15 6.87 -18.10 2.52
N GLY A 16 7.23 -17.03 1.80
CA GLY A 16 7.15 -16.96 0.36
C GLY A 16 5.72 -16.90 -0.18
N PHE A 17 5.60 -17.17 -1.48
CA PHE A 17 4.35 -17.20 -2.21
C PHE A 17 3.93 -18.66 -2.45
N VAL A 18 2.67 -18.97 -2.20
CA VAL A 18 2.10 -20.31 -2.39
C VAL A 18 1.23 -20.34 -3.64
N ARG A 19 0.18 -19.52 -3.69
CA ARG A 19 -0.74 -19.42 -4.83
C ARG A 19 -1.57 -18.15 -4.80
N ASN A 20 -2.12 -17.80 -5.93
CA ASN A 20 -3.16 -16.76 -6.00
C ASN A 20 -4.49 -17.27 -5.43
N LEU A 21 -5.27 -16.37 -4.84
CA LEU A 21 -6.68 -16.62 -4.56
C LEU A 21 -7.49 -16.49 -5.86
N THR A 22 -8.49 -17.33 -6.02
CA THR A 22 -9.49 -17.17 -7.08
C THR A 22 -10.41 -15.98 -6.78
N SER A 23 -11.07 -15.44 -7.80
CA SER A 23 -12.06 -14.37 -7.62
C SER A 23 -13.17 -14.75 -6.64
N SER A 24 -13.59 -16.02 -6.64
CA SER A 24 -14.60 -16.55 -5.71
C SER A 24 -14.11 -16.53 -4.25
N GLU A 25 -12.87 -17.00 -3.99
CA GLU A 25 -12.29 -16.96 -2.64
C GLU A 25 -12.15 -15.52 -2.13
N ILE A 26 -11.85 -14.56 -3.01
CA ILE A 26 -11.79 -13.13 -2.64
C ILE A 26 -13.17 -12.62 -2.22
N VAL A 27 -14.21 -12.88 -3.02
CA VAL A 27 -15.58 -12.44 -2.78
C VAL A 27 -16.18 -13.11 -1.55
N GLN A 28 -15.91 -14.40 -1.34
CA GLN A 28 -16.40 -15.15 -0.19
C GLN A 28 -15.99 -14.54 1.15
N GLN A 29 -14.82 -13.91 1.25
CA GLN A 29 -14.40 -13.24 2.48
C GLN A 29 -15.40 -12.16 2.93
N ILE A 30 -16.01 -11.45 1.98
CA ILE A 30 -17.01 -10.42 2.26
C ILE A 30 -18.36 -11.06 2.63
N ILE A 31 -18.77 -12.10 1.91
CA ILE A 31 -20.04 -12.79 2.13
C ILE A 31 -20.06 -13.46 3.51
N LEU A 32 -18.95 -14.10 3.91
CA LEU A 32 -18.84 -14.83 5.18
C LEU A 32 -18.83 -13.92 6.41
N LEU A 33 -18.50 -12.65 6.28
CA LEU A 33 -18.51 -11.70 7.41
C LEU A 33 -19.89 -11.49 8.00
N ARG A 34 -20.98 -11.80 7.29
CA ARG A 34 -22.39 -11.65 7.75
C ARG A 34 -22.72 -10.31 8.38
N ARG A 35 -21.92 -9.28 8.12
CA ARG A 35 -22.05 -7.93 8.65
C ARG A 35 -22.10 -6.94 7.50
N LYS A 36 -22.74 -5.79 7.75
CA LYS A 36 -22.71 -4.68 6.78
C LYS A 36 -21.28 -4.15 6.65
N VAL A 37 -20.69 -4.33 5.48
CA VAL A 37 -19.37 -3.84 5.14
C VAL A 37 -19.55 -2.55 4.33
N ASN A 38 -18.92 -1.47 4.76
CA ASN A 38 -19.03 -0.17 4.09
C ASN A 38 -17.77 0.16 3.26
N ARG A 39 -16.65 -0.52 3.53
CA ARG A 39 -15.38 -0.33 2.83
C ARG A 39 -14.65 -1.66 2.67
N ILE A 40 -14.05 -1.83 1.51
CA ILE A 40 -13.19 -2.99 1.19
C ILE A 40 -11.80 -2.47 0.87
N VAL A 41 -10.79 -3.05 1.53
CA VAL A 41 -9.40 -2.70 1.28
C VAL A 41 -8.63 -3.96 0.91
N PHE A 42 -8.17 -4.02 -0.35
CA PHE A 42 -7.25 -5.05 -0.80
C PHE A 42 -5.84 -4.66 -0.36
N MET A 43 -5.42 -5.09 0.84
CA MET A 43 -4.17 -4.64 1.48
C MET A 43 -3.24 -5.78 1.88
N GLY A 44 -3.70 -6.98 2.03
CA GLY A 44 -2.92 -8.12 2.48
C GLY A 44 -3.83 -9.30 2.83
N MET A 45 -3.28 -10.47 3.01
CA MET A 45 -1.87 -10.87 2.90
C MET A 45 -1.51 -11.11 1.45
N GLY A 46 -0.47 -10.42 0.94
CA GLY A 46 -0.02 -10.56 -0.43
C GLY A 46 0.06 -9.21 -1.18
N GLU A 47 0.46 -9.27 -2.44
CA GLU A 47 0.43 -8.13 -3.36
C GLU A 47 -0.76 -8.29 -4.32
N PRO A 48 -1.81 -7.46 -4.19
CA PRO A 48 -3.04 -7.67 -4.95
C PRO A 48 -2.84 -7.57 -6.47
N LEU A 49 -1.95 -6.69 -6.95
CA LEU A 49 -1.73 -6.54 -8.38
C LEU A 49 -0.95 -7.70 -9.03
N PHE A 50 -0.32 -8.58 -8.25
CA PHE A 50 0.23 -9.84 -8.80
C PHE A 50 -0.86 -10.91 -9.01
N ASN A 51 -2.07 -10.67 -8.50
CA ASN A 51 -3.25 -11.48 -8.78
C ASN A 51 -4.28 -10.70 -9.60
N TYR A 52 -3.82 -9.96 -10.60
CA TYR A 52 -4.57 -8.91 -11.29
C TYR A 52 -5.93 -9.37 -11.80
N ASP A 53 -5.97 -10.44 -12.60
CA ASP A 53 -7.20 -10.87 -13.28
C ASP A 53 -8.28 -11.32 -12.28
N ASN A 54 -7.90 -12.08 -11.25
CA ASN A 54 -8.82 -12.47 -10.19
C ASN A 54 -9.26 -11.29 -9.34
N LEU A 55 -8.38 -10.32 -9.08
CA LEU A 55 -8.71 -9.11 -8.34
C LEU A 55 -9.74 -8.28 -9.09
N ILE A 56 -9.50 -7.99 -10.38
CA ILE A 56 -10.41 -7.19 -11.20
C ILE A 56 -11.77 -7.89 -11.34
N LYS A 57 -11.76 -9.21 -11.60
CA LYS A 57 -12.99 -10.01 -11.64
C LYS A 57 -13.77 -9.97 -10.32
N ALA A 58 -13.08 -10.08 -9.18
CA ALA A 58 -13.71 -9.98 -7.87
C ALA A 58 -14.33 -8.59 -7.64
N ILE A 59 -13.65 -7.51 -8.05
CA ILE A 59 -14.17 -6.15 -7.95
C ILE A 59 -15.42 -5.98 -8.81
N HIS A 60 -15.46 -6.52 -10.02
CA HIS A 60 -16.66 -6.50 -10.84
C HIS A 60 -17.83 -7.22 -10.19
N ILE A 61 -17.60 -8.43 -9.63
CA ILE A 61 -18.64 -9.18 -8.90
C ILE A 61 -19.17 -8.39 -7.69
N LEU A 62 -18.27 -7.79 -6.91
CA LEU A 62 -18.65 -7.00 -5.73
C LEU A 62 -19.49 -5.76 -6.10
N ARG A 63 -19.25 -5.18 -7.28
CA ARG A 63 -19.93 -3.99 -7.78
C ARG A 63 -21.19 -4.30 -8.58
N ASP A 64 -21.42 -5.55 -8.93
CA ASP A 64 -22.58 -5.92 -9.74
C ASP A 64 -23.87 -5.44 -9.07
N ARG A 65 -24.73 -4.74 -9.85
CA ARG A 65 -25.97 -4.12 -9.35
C ARG A 65 -27.00 -5.14 -8.89
N TYR A 66 -26.94 -6.35 -9.42
CA TYR A 66 -27.80 -7.47 -9.04
C TYR A 66 -27.21 -8.33 -7.93
N GLY A 67 -25.94 -8.08 -7.54
CA GLY A 67 -25.23 -8.73 -6.47
C GLY A 67 -25.11 -7.85 -5.23
N LEU A 68 -23.88 -7.65 -4.75
CA LEU A 68 -23.60 -6.86 -3.54
C LEU A 68 -23.72 -5.35 -3.76
N ASN A 69 -23.70 -4.90 -5.01
CA ASN A 69 -23.80 -3.48 -5.42
C ASN A 69 -22.86 -2.55 -4.63
N PHE A 70 -21.62 -3.00 -4.44
CA PHE A 70 -20.67 -2.28 -3.59
C PHE A 70 -20.17 -1.00 -4.30
N PRO A 71 -20.22 0.16 -3.65
CA PRO A 71 -19.82 1.41 -4.28
C PRO A 71 -18.32 1.44 -4.59
N THR A 72 -17.94 1.95 -5.76
CA THR A 72 -16.55 2.00 -6.22
C THR A 72 -15.64 2.82 -5.30
N ASP A 73 -16.14 3.91 -4.74
CA ASP A 73 -15.41 4.76 -3.80
C ASP A 73 -15.24 4.14 -2.40
N GLY A 74 -15.97 3.07 -2.12
CA GLY A 74 -15.77 2.21 -0.96
C GLY A 74 -14.66 1.17 -1.13
N ILE A 75 -14.05 1.07 -2.33
CA ILE A 75 -12.99 0.08 -2.62
C ILE A 75 -11.62 0.75 -2.70
N THR A 76 -10.66 0.18 -2.00
CA THR A 76 -9.24 0.61 -2.02
C THR A 76 -8.35 -0.55 -2.43
N ILE A 77 -7.42 -0.31 -3.34
CA ILE A 77 -6.30 -1.22 -3.62
C ILE A 77 -5.03 -0.61 -3.02
N SER A 78 -4.33 -1.37 -2.18
CA SER A 78 -3.00 -1.02 -1.67
C SER A 78 -1.97 -1.94 -2.31
N THR A 79 -0.96 -1.37 -2.97
CA THR A 79 0.00 -2.10 -3.78
C THR A 79 1.40 -1.55 -3.63
N VAL A 80 2.42 -2.39 -3.78
CA VAL A 80 3.82 -1.96 -3.93
C VAL A 80 4.10 -1.33 -5.31
N GLY A 81 3.15 -1.40 -6.23
CA GLY A 81 3.21 -0.72 -7.52
C GLY A 81 3.99 -1.42 -8.60
N PRO A 82 3.70 -2.70 -8.95
CA PRO A 82 4.25 -3.29 -10.16
C PRO A 82 3.82 -2.47 -11.38
N VAL A 83 4.80 -1.91 -12.10
CA VAL A 83 4.60 -0.87 -13.11
C VAL A 83 3.66 -1.31 -14.23
N ASP A 84 3.80 -2.56 -14.71
CA ASP A 84 2.99 -3.06 -15.81
C ASP A 84 1.52 -3.23 -15.41
N GLN A 85 1.28 -3.68 -14.18
CA GLN A 85 -0.08 -3.80 -13.64
C GLN A 85 -0.69 -2.43 -13.31
N LEU A 86 0.11 -1.45 -12.88
CA LEU A 86 -0.37 -0.08 -12.73
C LEU A 86 -0.80 0.54 -14.06
N LYS A 87 -0.07 0.26 -15.15
CA LYS A 87 -0.47 0.67 -16.50
C LYS A 87 -1.82 0.06 -16.90
N LYS A 88 -2.01 -1.25 -16.68
CA LYS A 88 -3.30 -1.93 -16.92
C LYS A 88 -4.41 -1.32 -16.08
N LEU A 89 -4.19 -1.15 -14.78
CA LEU A 89 -5.19 -0.60 -13.86
C LEU A 89 -5.61 0.83 -14.24
N ARG A 90 -4.71 1.62 -14.80
CA ARG A 90 -5.02 2.97 -15.29
C ARG A 90 -6.05 2.95 -16.43
N GLU A 91 -6.01 1.92 -17.29
CA GLU A 91 -6.94 1.79 -18.42
C GLU A 91 -8.28 1.16 -18.02
N GLU A 92 -8.39 0.57 -16.83
CA GLU A 92 -9.68 0.07 -16.32
C GLU A 92 -10.67 1.22 -16.09
N HIS A 93 -11.93 0.99 -16.40
CA HIS A 93 -13.01 1.95 -16.10
C HIS A 93 -13.43 1.92 -14.62
N LEU A 94 -12.45 1.72 -13.73
CA LEU A 94 -12.62 1.55 -12.29
C LEU A 94 -12.00 2.74 -11.54
N LYS A 95 -12.85 3.66 -11.05
CA LYS A 95 -12.41 4.80 -10.23
C LYS A 95 -12.20 4.39 -8.77
N ILE A 96 -11.30 3.45 -8.51
CA ILE A 96 -11.00 2.91 -7.18
C ILE A 96 -10.01 3.83 -6.44
N GLN A 97 -10.05 3.83 -5.12
CA GLN A 97 -9.00 4.47 -4.32
C GLN A 97 -7.70 3.66 -4.44
N LEU A 98 -6.63 4.30 -4.87
CA LEU A 98 -5.33 3.66 -4.98
C LEU A 98 -4.39 4.15 -3.88
N THR A 99 -3.74 3.20 -3.20
CA THR A 99 -2.67 3.45 -2.24
C THR A 99 -1.40 2.77 -2.73
N ILE A 100 -0.31 3.52 -2.83
CA ILE A 100 1.01 3.00 -3.21
C ILE A 100 1.86 2.82 -1.96
N SER A 101 2.27 1.61 -1.66
CA SER A 101 3.28 1.27 -0.65
C SER A 101 4.66 1.69 -1.17
N LEU A 102 4.97 2.99 -1.05
CA LEU A 102 6.20 3.58 -1.57
C LEU A 102 7.39 3.31 -0.66
N HIS A 103 7.25 3.68 0.61
CA HIS A 103 8.17 3.45 1.73
C HIS A 103 9.61 3.96 1.55
N ALA A 104 9.90 4.64 0.45
CA ALA A 104 11.22 5.21 0.17
C ALA A 104 11.11 6.45 -0.71
N ALA A 105 12.13 7.30 -0.67
CA ALA A 105 12.30 8.44 -1.56
C ALA A 105 13.47 8.26 -2.54
N THR A 106 14.21 7.15 -2.42
CA THR A 106 15.32 6.81 -3.29
C THR A 106 15.25 5.34 -3.72
N GLN A 107 15.79 5.02 -4.89
CA GLN A 107 15.86 3.65 -5.39
C GLN A 107 16.64 2.73 -4.43
N SER A 108 17.77 3.21 -3.91
CA SER A 108 18.61 2.45 -2.99
C SER A 108 17.85 2.06 -1.70
N ALA A 109 17.15 3.02 -1.07
CA ALA A 109 16.32 2.74 0.10
C ALA A 109 15.18 1.77 -0.25
N ARG A 110 14.50 1.97 -1.40
CA ARG A 110 13.42 1.09 -1.84
C ARG A 110 13.90 -0.34 -2.08
N ASN A 111 15.02 -0.52 -2.76
CA ASN A 111 15.61 -1.85 -3.01
C ASN A 111 15.96 -2.58 -1.71
N ARG A 112 16.36 -1.84 -0.67
CA ARG A 112 16.63 -2.40 0.66
C ARG A 112 15.35 -2.78 1.40
N ILE A 113 14.29 -1.98 1.27
CA ILE A 113 13.03 -2.17 2.00
C ILE A 113 12.12 -3.20 1.30
N ILE A 114 12.09 -3.19 -0.05
CA ILE A 114 11.21 -4.04 -0.88
C ILE A 114 12.08 -4.74 -1.94
N PRO A 115 12.90 -5.72 -1.57
CA PRO A 115 13.99 -6.24 -2.40
C PRO A 115 13.54 -6.87 -3.72
N HIS A 116 12.39 -7.56 -3.75
CA HIS A 116 11.92 -8.21 -4.97
C HIS A 116 11.28 -7.23 -5.98
N MET A 117 11.09 -5.96 -5.60
CA MET A 117 10.59 -4.92 -6.50
C MET A 117 11.70 -4.07 -7.15
N ARG A 118 12.97 -4.42 -6.96
CA ARG A 118 14.13 -3.71 -7.53
C ARG A 118 14.16 -3.63 -9.06
N ILE A 119 13.38 -4.48 -9.73
CA ILE A 119 13.24 -4.49 -11.19
C ILE A 119 12.48 -3.27 -11.72
N TYR A 120 11.73 -2.58 -10.86
CA TYR A 120 11.00 -1.36 -11.21
C TYR A 120 11.69 -0.13 -10.64
N ALA A 121 11.96 0.86 -11.49
CA ALA A 121 12.44 2.15 -11.02
C ALA A 121 11.37 2.83 -10.16
N ILE A 122 11.78 3.42 -9.02
CA ILE A 122 10.86 4.10 -8.11
C ILE A 122 10.14 5.27 -8.79
N GLU A 123 10.84 5.95 -9.69
CA GLU A 123 10.31 7.04 -10.51
C GLU A 123 9.19 6.56 -11.43
N ASP A 124 9.30 5.36 -12.00
CA ASP A 124 8.26 4.79 -12.85
C ASP A 124 7.01 4.43 -12.04
N VAL A 125 7.19 3.89 -10.83
CA VAL A 125 6.09 3.63 -9.90
C VAL A 125 5.35 4.94 -9.58
N VAL A 126 6.09 6.00 -9.22
CA VAL A 126 5.52 7.32 -8.94
C VAL A 126 4.81 7.89 -10.17
N LYS A 127 5.44 7.83 -11.34
CA LYS A 127 4.88 8.30 -12.62
C LYS A 127 3.56 7.60 -12.95
N GLN A 128 3.50 6.27 -12.85
CA GLN A 128 2.26 5.54 -13.15
C GLN A 128 1.14 5.84 -12.13
N ALA A 129 1.48 5.98 -10.85
CA ALA A 129 0.51 6.37 -9.83
C ALA A 129 -0.06 7.78 -10.09
N LEU A 130 0.77 8.76 -10.43
CA LEU A 130 0.32 10.10 -10.78
C LEU A 130 -0.53 10.10 -12.05
N SER A 131 -0.15 9.32 -13.07
CA SER A 131 -0.93 9.17 -14.29
C SER A 131 -2.31 8.54 -14.02
N TYR A 132 -2.40 7.58 -13.09
CA TYR A 132 -3.70 7.05 -12.61
C TYR A 132 -4.53 8.16 -11.94
N SER A 133 -3.91 8.98 -11.08
CA SER A 133 -4.58 10.13 -10.43
C SER A 133 -5.20 11.09 -11.43
N GLU A 134 -4.45 11.46 -12.46
CA GLU A 134 -4.88 12.38 -13.51
C GLU A 134 -6.03 11.79 -14.32
N ARG A 135 -5.90 10.55 -14.79
CA ARG A 135 -6.92 9.89 -15.62
C ARG A 135 -8.27 9.72 -14.91
N HIS A 136 -8.23 9.33 -13.64
CA HIS A 136 -9.45 9.05 -12.87
C HIS A 136 -9.92 10.23 -12.02
N ASN A 137 -9.16 11.32 -12.01
CA ASN A 137 -9.39 12.49 -11.15
C ASN A 137 -9.48 12.08 -9.66
N ARG A 138 -8.63 11.15 -9.20
CA ARG A 138 -8.60 10.62 -7.83
C ARG A 138 -7.32 11.00 -7.10
N LYS A 139 -7.44 11.34 -5.81
CA LYS A 139 -6.27 11.56 -4.95
C LYS A 139 -5.56 10.23 -4.72
N ILE A 140 -4.24 10.17 -4.95
CA ILE A 140 -3.41 9.01 -4.63
C ILE A 140 -2.90 9.11 -3.19
N VAL A 141 -2.92 8.01 -2.48
CA VAL A 141 -2.28 7.88 -1.18
C VAL A 141 -0.94 7.17 -1.35
N PHE A 142 0.14 7.81 -0.92
CA PHE A 142 1.45 7.16 -0.82
C PHE A 142 1.68 6.77 0.65
N ALA A 143 1.68 5.47 0.92
CA ALA A 143 2.03 4.95 2.23
C ALA A 143 3.55 5.00 2.41
N TYR A 144 3.99 5.57 3.53
CA TYR A 144 5.40 5.75 3.87
C TYR A 144 5.67 5.23 5.27
N LEU A 145 6.12 3.99 5.35
CA LEU A 145 6.52 3.35 6.60
C LEU A 145 7.85 3.93 7.05
N LEU A 146 7.87 4.62 8.18
CA LEU A 146 9.09 5.25 8.70
C LEU A 146 10.02 4.20 9.34
N LEU A 147 11.23 4.12 8.83
CA LEU A 147 12.28 3.20 9.29
C LEU A 147 13.53 4.02 9.62
N PRO A 148 13.82 4.25 10.92
CA PRO A 148 14.94 5.09 11.36
C PRO A 148 16.27 4.69 10.74
N GLY A 149 17.01 5.67 10.22
CA GLY A 149 18.30 5.50 9.56
C GLY A 149 18.25 4.92 8.14
N ILE A 150 17.05 4.65 7.62
CA ILE A 150 16.87 4.10 6.27
C ILE A 150 16.20 5.09 5.31
N ASN A 151 15.07 5.69 5.74
CA ASN A 151 14.21 6.52 4.90
C ASN A 151 13.68 7.79 5.62
N ASP A 152 14.38 8.26 6.63
CA ASP A 152 13.98 9.38 7.50
C ASP A 152 14.87 10.63 7.37
N ARG A 153 15.67 10.71 6.29
CA ARG A 153 16.64 11.78 6.08
C ARG A 153 15.98 13.06 5.53
N PRO A 154 16.54 14.25 5.78
CA PRO A 154 16.07 15.48 5.14
C PRO A 154 16.07 15.45 3.59
N SER A 155 17.00 14.65 3.00
CA SER A 155 17.01 14.40 1.55
C SER A 155 15.78 13.65 1.06
N ASP A 156 15.24 12.73 1.87
CA ASP A 156 14.02 12.00 1.53
C ASP A 156 12.82 12.95 1.51
N VAL A 157 12.72 13.87 2.46
CA VAL A 157 11.68 14.91 2.49
C VAL A 157 11.76 15.79 1.23
N ARG A 158 12.96 16.24 0.86
CA ARG A 158 13.16 17.07 -0.37
C ARG A 158 12.73 16.30 -1.63
N GLN A 159 13.08 15.03 -1.72
CA GLN A 159 12.73 14.21 -2.88
C GLN A 159 11.21 13.96 -2.97
N LEU A 160 10.55 13.68 -1.85
CA LEU A 160 9.08 13.53 -1.79
C LEU A 160 8.40 14.85 -2.18
N ALA A 161 8.91 15.99 -1.70
CA ALA A 161 8.40 17.30 -2.10
C ALA A 161 8.58 17.58 -3.59
N LYS A 162 9.72 17.18 -4.18
CA LYS A 162 9.97 17.30 -5.62
C LYS A 162 8.94 16.52 -6.44
N TRP A 163 8.54 15.33 -5.99
CA TRP A 163 7.57 14.51 -6.72
C TRP A 163 6.12 14.98 -6.53
N PHE A 164 5.75 15.46 -5.33
CA PHE A 164 4.35 15.53 -4.92
C PHE A 164 3.81 16.92 -4.64
N ARG A 165 4.65 17.95 -4.48
CA ARG A 165 4.17 19.32 -4.24
C ARG A 165 3.25 19.78 -5.38
N GLY A 166 2.06 20.27 -5.04
CA GLY A 166 1.06 20.73 -6.00
C GLY A 166 0.33 19.62 -6.76
N LYS A 167 0.59 18.33 -6.43
CA LYS A 167 -0.12 17.19 -7.00
C LYS A 167 -1.28 16.75 -6.12
N LYS A 168 -2.25 16.04 -6.70
CA LYS A 168 -3.41 15.46 -5.99
C LYS A 168 -3.01 14.19 -5.24
N VAL A 169 -2.16 14.37 -4.23
CA VAL A 169 -1.49 13.31 -3.47
C VAL A 169 -1.63 13.55 -1.98
N MET A 170 -1.70 12.49 -1.21
CA MET A 170 -1.57 12.49 0.24
C MET A 170 -0.49 11.47 0.66
N ILE A 171 0.42 11.87 1.54
CA ILE A 171 1.37 10.94 2.16
C ILE A 171 0.76 10.43 3.47
N ASN A 172 0.67 9.12 3.62
CA ASN A 172 0.26 8.49 4.86
C ASN A 172 1.49 7.91 5.56
N VAL A 173 1.97 8.60 6.59
CA VAL A 173 3.11 8.15 7.40
C VAL A 173 2.64 7.06 8.35
N LEU A 174 3.31 5.91 8.25
CA LEU A 174 3.00 4.71 9.02
C LEU A 174 4.09 4.44 10.05
N GLN A 175 3.67 4.01 11.23
CA GLN A 175 4.57 3.48 12.24
C GLN A 175 4.92 2.03 11.90
N TYR A 176 6.21 1.68 11.97
CA TYR A 176 6.64 0.29 11.90
C TYR A 176 6.19 -0.47 13.15
N ASN A 177 5.59 -1.63 12.94
CA ASN A 177 5.25 -2.59 13.99
C ASN A 177 6.31 -3.71 13.96
N PRO A 178 7.11 -3.87 15.03
CA PRO A 178 8.12 -4.92 15.06
C PRO A 178 7.53 -6.30 14.79
N THR A 179 8.26 -7.06 14.02
CA THR A 179 7.97 -8.47 13.72
C THR A 179 8.91 -9.37 14.48
N SER A 180 8.56 -10.64 14.66
CA SER A 180 9.24 -11.58 15.58
C SER A 180 10.75 -11.73 15.35
N ASN A 181 11.25 -11.47 14.13
CA ASN A 181 12.66 -11.61 13.76
C ASN A 181 13.27 -10.35 13.12
N SER A 182 12.65 -9.19 13.31
CA SER A 182 13.17 -7.97 12.72
C SER A 182 14.27 -7.34 13.56
N ARG A 183 15.41 -7.08 12.92
CA ARG A 183 16.48 -6.24 13.47
C ARG A 183 16.20 -4.75 13.27
N ILE A 184 15.04 -4.40 12.70
CA ILE A 184 14.67 -3.02 12.41
C ILE A 184 14.14 -2.39 13.69
N LYS A 185 14.70 -1.25 14.07
CA LYS A 185 14.25 -0.48 15.23
C LYS A 185 12.94 0.25 14.88
N ALA A 186 11.93 0.11 15.74
CA ALA A 186 10.71 0.88 15.60
C ALA A 186 10.96 2.38 15.87
N PRO A 187 10.38 3.29 15.09
CA PRO A 187 10.50 4.71 15.35
C PRO A 187 9.78 5.08 16.64
N GLN A 188 10.32 6.02 17.38
CA GLN A 188 9.63 6.65 18.50
C GLN A 188 8.53 7.59 17.98
N LYS A 189 7.49 7.81 18.78
CA LYS A 189 6.38 8.70 18.42
C LYS A 189 6.87 10.11 18.01
N ARG A 190 7.87 10.65 18.72
CA ARG A 190 8.47 11.94 18.41
C ARG A 190 9.13 11.99 17.03
N GLU A 191 9.78 10.89 16.59
CA GLU A 191 10.44 10.81 15.29
C GLU A 191 9.40 10.82 14.15
N ILE A 192 8.29 10.11 14.33
CA ILE A 192 7.18 10.09 13.36
C ILE A 192 6.54 11.47 13.25
N VAL A 193 6.29 12.14 14.38
CA VAL A 193 5.70 13.48 14.41
C VAL A 193 6.65 14.50 13.77
N ALA A 194 7.95 14.43 14.07
CA ALA A 194 8.95 15.31 13.49
C ALA A 194 9.04 15.12 11.96
N PHE A 195 9.07 13.89 11.48
CA PHE A 195 9.10 13.60 10.04
C PHE A 195 7.82 14.07 9.33
N LYS A 196 6.65 13.85 9.93
CA LYS A 196 5.37 14.37 9.44
C LYS A 196 5.43 15.90 9.30
N HIS A 197 5.88 16.60 10.32
CA HIS A 197 5.97 18.07 10.33
C HIS A 197 6.92 18.59 9.24
N GLN A 198 8.08 17.92 9.02
CA GLN A 198 8.99 18.28 7.93
C GLN A 198 8.35 18.14 6.55
N LEU A 199 7.54 17.10 6.33
CA LEU A 199 6.79 16.92 5.08
C LEU A 199 5.73 18.02 4.90
N GLU A 200 5.01 18.38 5.97
CA GLU A 200 4.02 19.46 5.95
C GLU A 200 4.67 20.83 5.65
N GLN A 201 5.80 21.13 6.29
CA GLN A 201 6.59 22.34 5.99
C GLN A 201 7.10 22.35 4.55
N ALA A 202 7.36 21.20 3.97
CA ALA A 202 7.70 21.05 2.56
C ALA A 202 6.51 21.23 1.60
N GLY A 203 5.30 21.53 2.11
CA GLY A 203 4.09 21.80 1.34
C GLY A 203 3.35 20.55 0.88
N LEU A 204 3.47 19.43 1.62
CA LEU A 204 2.80 18.19 1.32
C LEU A 204 1.59 17.97 2.23
N GLU A 205 0.54 17.34 1.69
CA GLU A 205 -0.60 16.87 2.48
C GLU A 205 -0.21 15.55 3.16
N VAL A 206 -0.26 15.52 4.49
CA VAL A 206 0.25 14.37 5.26
C VAL A 206 -0.77 13.91 6.30
N THR A 207 -0.96 12.60 6.39
CA THR A 207 -1.68 11.97 7.48
C THR A 207 -0.77 11.00 8.23
N MET A 208 -1.16 10.66 9.45
CA MET A 208 -0.50 9.65 10.26
C MET A 208 -1.52 8.59 10.67
N ARG A 209 -1.23 7.34 10.39
CA ARG A 209 -2.11 6.24 10.78
C ARG A 209 -1.66 5.64 12.12
N VAL A 210 -2.58 5.56 13.05
CA VAL A 210 -2.38 4.82 14.31
C VAL A 210 -2.50 3.32 14.01
N SER A 211 -1.55 2.53 14.51
CA SER A 211 -1.60 1.07 14.43
C SER A 211 -2.55 0.49 15.48
N HIS A 212 -3.45 -0.38 15.04
CA HIS A 212 -4.34 -1.15 15.89
C HIS A 212 -3.96 -2.65 15.83
N GLY A 213 -4.27 -3.40 16.87
CA GLY A 213 -4.06 -4.85 16.91
C GLY A 213 -2.60 -5.29 17.15
N ARG A 214 -1.75 -4.39 17.68
CA ARG A 214 -0.33 -4.71 17.98
C ARG A 214 -0.20 -5.79 19.05
N GLU A 215 -1.08 -5.75 20.03
CA GLU A 215 -1.08 -6.62 21.21
C GLU A 215 -1.39 -8.09 20.85
N ILE A 216 -2.11 -8.28 19.75
CA ILE A 216 -2.51 -9.61 19.25
C ILE A 216 -1.77 -9.98 17.94
N ASN A 217 -0.67 -9.30 17.63
CA ASN A 217 0.11 -9.50 16.40
C ASN A 217 -0.72 -9.39 15.10
N ALA A 218 -1.77 -8.58 15.11
CA ALA A 218 -2.65 -8.36 13.95
C ALA A 218 -2.48 -6.99 13.30
N ALA A 219 -1.49 -6.20 13.73
CA ALA A 219 -1.19 -4.92 13.10
C ALA A 219 -0.54 -5.12 11.71
N CYS A 220 -0.51 -4.02 10.93
CA CYS A 220 0.08 -4.04 9.59
C CYS A 220 1.52 -4.56 9.64
N GLY A 221 1.84 -5.52 8.78
CA GLY A 221 3.14 -6.20 8.71
C GLY A 221 3.31 -7.38 9.66
N GLN A 222 2.46 -7.53 10.68
CA GLN A 222 2.58 -8.59 11.70
C GLN A 222 1.80 -9.86 11.35
N VAL A 223 0.79 -9.77 10.48
CA VAL A 223 -0.05 -10.92 10.14
C VAL A 223 0.75 -11.92 9.32
N ALA A 224 0.96 -13.09 9.90
CA ALA A 224 1.57 -14.24 9.25
C ALA A 224 0.61 -15.44 9.32
N LYS A 225 0.81 -16.40 8.42
CA LYS A 225 0.18 -17.71 8.57
C LYS A 225 0.92 -18.44 9.72
N THR A 226 0.23 -18.68 10.81
CA THR A 226 0.66 -19.65 11.84
C THR A 226 0.60 -21.04 11.26
#